data_cd3f0f86a9b82c37a3cac42006dda173
#
_entry.id   cd3f0f86a9b82c37a3cac42006dda173
#
_cell.length_a   1.000
_cell.length_b   1.000
_cell.length_c   1.000
_cell.angle_alpha   90.00
_cell.angle_beta   90.00
_cell.angle_gamma   90.00
#
_symmetry.space_group_name_H-M   'P 1'
#
loop_
_entity.id
_entity.type
_entity.pdbx_description
1 polymer ?
#
loop_
_entity_poly.entity_id
_entity_poly.type
_entity_poly.pdbx_seq_one_letter_code
_entity_poly.pdbx_strand_id
1 'polypeptide(L)'
;NAIGWKLKNRVPIIVYNSHNDFQQTNIIDMYMPEGVGGVTELYKNRVVIPYDGNYKQFRNVIHHELVHAFINDYIYKGSVKNMQNDDVVLIPLWMNEGLAEFLAAPWDSESDMWIRDLVINSDKLPSLNELNGFLAYRGGQSIWKFIVEKLDTAYNAKQTEAPTIIASIFSAIASSSDLNSALKKSLNISLEDLESDWHKYLKEEYWPDINNRKQVEEISNTILNYDKINSSYDIAPSISPNGEKLAYYSNQDGLMSICIVPSDCKDCAKTAINKILNSGTSIDFEELHILKPGISWSKNNKKIIIASSSRGEDVLY
;
A
#
# COMPACT_ATOMS: atom_id res chain seq x y z
N ASN A 1 22.84 -0.66 8.25
CA ASN A 1 22.24 -1.76 7.49
C ASN A 1 21.38 -2.60 8.43
N ALA A 2 20.09 -2.32 8.46
CA ALA A 2 19.15 -2.98 9.37
C ALA A 2 19.05 -4.51 9.17
N ILE A 3 19.18 -4.98 7.92
CA ILE A 3 19.08 -6.42 7.58
C ILE A 3 20.35 -7.20 7.98
N GLY A 4 21.45 -6.53 8.29
CA GLY A 4 22.70 -7.20 8.66
C GLY A 4 23.45 -7.87 7.49
N TRP A 5 23.07 -7.57 6.24
CA TRP A 5 23.64 -8.17 5.05
C TRP A 5 24.45 -7.19 4.21
N LYS A 6 25.52 -7.66 3.58
CA LYS A 6 26.29 -6.89 2.60
C LYS A 6 26.05 -7.46 1.21
N LEU A 7 25.51 -6.63 0.31
CA LEU A 7 25.30 -7.03 -1.09
C LEU A 7 26.58 -7.57 -1.72
N LYS A 8 26.47 -8.68 -2.43
CA LYS A 8 27.60 -9.33 -3.12
C LYS A 8 27.94 -8.60 -4.41
N ASN A 9 26.93 -8.07 -5.09
CA ASN A 9 27.08 -7.39 -6.36
C ASN A 9 26.46 -5.99 -6.31
N ARG A 10 26.82 -5.14 -7.26
CA ARG A 10 26.15 -3.86 -7.44
C ARG A 10 24.74 -4.08 -7.92
N VAL A 11 23.78 -3.35 -7.38
CA VAL A 11 22.39 -3.31 -7.83
C VAL A 11 22.23 -2.21 -8.87
N PRO A 12 21.94 -2.54 -10.15
CA PRO A 12 21.63 -1.53 -11.16
C PRO A 12 20.31 -0.85 -10.82
N ILE A 13 20.26 0.47 -10.92
CA ILE A 13 19.04 1.25 -10.77
C ILE A 13 18.74 1.91 -12.10
N ILE A 14 17.60 1.59 -12.70
CA ILE A 14 17.11 2.14 -13.97
C ILE A 14 16.04 3.15 -13.64
N VAL A 15 16.24 4.39 -14.07
CA VAL A 15 15.30 5.49 -13.81
C VAL A 15 14.64 5.90 -15.11
N TYR A 16 13.31 5.90 -15.10
CA TYR A 16 12.49 6.45 -16.18
C TYR A 16 12.11 7.89 -15.89
N ASN A 17 11.98 8.70 -16.94
CA ASN A 17 11.67 10.13 -16.79
C ASN A 17 10.20 10.40 -16.42
N SER A 18 9.33 9.42 -16.58
CA SER A 18 7.91 9.51 -16.25
C SER A 18 7.36 8.15 -15.82
N HIS A 19 6.19 8.16 -15.17
CA HIS A 19 5.48 6.93 -14.86
C HIS A 19 4.97 6.23 -16.13
N ASN A 20 4.54 6.97 -17.13
CA ASN A 20 4.11 6.42 -18.42
C ASN A 20 5.24 5.67 -19.15
N ASP A 21 6.47 6.20 -19.14
CA ASP A 21 7.63 5.49 -19.69
C ASP A 21 7.94 4.22 -18.88
N PHE A 22 7.79 4.30 -17.56
CA PHE A 22 7.99 3.15 -16.66
C PHE A 22 6.96 2.04 -16.92
N GLN A 23 5.68 2.37 -17.12
CA GLN A 23 4.63 1.40 -17.46
C GLN A 23 4.92 0.62 -18.74
N GLN A 24 5.68 1.21 -19.66
CA GLN A 24 6.10 0.60 -20.94
C GLN A 24 7.40 -0.19 -20.83
N THR A 25 7.93 -0.40 -19.62
CA THR A 25 9.18 -1.18 -19.45
C THR A 25 9.00 -2.61 -19.93
N ASN A 26 10.02 -3.15 -20.58
CA ASN A 26 10.09 -4.55 -20.99
C ASN A 26 10.91 -5.42 -20.01
N ILE A 27 11.24 -4.90 -18.85
CA ILE A 27 12.02 -5.60 -17.81
C ILE A 27 11.13 -6.62 -17.09
N ILE A 28 9.84 -6.37 -17.06
CA ILE A 28 8.80 -7.20 -16.43
C ILE A 28 7.72 -7.50 -17.46
N ASP A 29 7.28 -8.77 -17.50
CA ASP A 29 6.30 -9.26 -18.46
C ASP A 29 4.84 -9.00 -18.05
N MET A 30 4.60 -7.92 -17.28
CA MET A 30 3.25 -7.56 -16.84
C MET A 30 3.02 -6.06 -16.99
N TYR A 31 1.75 -5.70 -17.21
CA TYR A 31 1.33 -4.31 -17.18
C TYR A 31 1.54 -3.72 -15.78
N MET A 32 2.11 -2.52 -15.73
CA MET A 32 2.35 -1.79 -14.49
C MET A 32 1.20 -0.81 -14.23
N PRO A 33 0.31 -1.09 -13.26
CA PRO A 33 -0.75 -0.14 -12.90
C PRO A 33 -0.16 1.10 -12.21
N GLU A 34 -0.93 2.19 -12.18
CA GLU A 34 -0.55 3.47 -11.56
C GLU A 34 -0.02 3.34 -10.13
N GLY A 35 -0.52 2.34 -9.38
CA GLY A 35 -0.12 2.10 -8.00
C GLY A 35 1.29 1.54 -7.80
N VAL A 36 1.97 1.11 -8.88
CA VAL A 36 3.32 0.55 -8.79
C VAL A 36 4.34 1.68 -8.92
N GLY A 37 4.93 2.09 -7.81
CA GLY A 37 5.92 3.17 -7.77
C GLY A 37 7.34 2.76 -8.16
N GLY A 38 7.64 1.46 -8.18
CA GLY A 38 8.92 0.89 -8.53
C GLY A 38 8.85 -0.63 -8.57
N VAL A 39 9.89 -1.27 -9.05
CA VAL A 39 9.99 -2.74 -9.06
C VAL A 39 11.43 -3.18 -8.90
N THR A 40 11.63 -4.20 -8.09
CA THR A 40 12.90 -4.91 -7.97
C THR A 40 12.79 -6.28 -8.62
N GLU A 41 13.44 -6.46 -9.75
CA GLU A 41 13.47 -7.72 -10.49
C GLU A 41 14.42 -8.71 -9.82
N LEU A 42 13.93 -9.92 -9.53
CA LEU A 42 14.71 -10.95 -8.85
C LEU A 42 15.85 -11.50 -9.68
N TYR A 43 15.66 -11.72 -10.99
CA TYR A 43 16.61 -12.46 -11.84
C TYR A 43 17.99 -11.81 -11.96
N LYS A 44 18.04 -10.48 -12.13
CA LYS A 44 19.27 -9.69 -12.21
C LYS A 44 19.45 -8.75 -11.03
N ASN A 45 18.51 -8.82 -10.07
CA ASN A 45 18.47 -7.94 -8.91
C ASN A 45 18.58 -6.45 -9.30
N ARG A 46 17.77 -6.04 -10.31
CA ARG A 46 17.71 -4.67 -10.83
C ARG A 46 16.52 -3.93 -10.23
N VAL A 47 16.73 -2.69 -9.87
CA VAL A 47 15.70 -1.76 -9.44
C VAL A 47 15.27 -0.90 -10.63
N VAL A 48 13.99 -0.78 -10.86
CA VAL A 48 13.41 0.03 -11.94
C VAL A 48 12.38 0.96 -11.34
N ILE A 49 12.54 2.26 -11.55
CA ILE A 49 11.71 3.28 -10.92
C ILE A 49 11.44 4.46 -11.87
N PRO A 50 10.25 5.08 -11.81
CA PRO A 50 10.00 6.37 -12.45
C PRO A 50 10.47 7.53 -11.56
N TYR A 51 10.77 8.66 -12.17
CA TYR A 51 10.89 9.94 -11.50
C TYR A 51 9.70 10.84 -11.85
N ASP A 52 8.83 11.08 -10.88
CA ASP A 52 7.59 11.84 -11.04
C ASP A 52 7.72 13.33 -10.62
N GLY A 53 8.95 13.82 -10.46
CA GLY A 53 9.21 15.20 -10.06
C GLY A 53 9.27 15.45 -8.54
N ASN A 54 8.97 14.44 -7.71
CA ASN A 54 9.00 14.55 -6.25
C ASN A 54 10.20 13.82 -5.65
N TYR A 55 11.25 14.55 -5.27
CA TYR A 55 12.47 13.96 -4.69
C TYR A 55 12.24 13.19 -3.39
N LYS A 56 11.30 13.61 -2.55
CA LYS A 56 11.01 12.89 -1.29
C LYS A 56 10.41 11.53 -1.59
N GLN A 57 9.42 11.48 -2.46
CA GLN A 57 8.77 10.25 -2.89
C GLN A 57 9.76 9.33 -3.61
N PHE A 58 10.52 9.87 -4.57
CA PHE A 58 11.55 9.16 -5.31
C PHE A 58 12.58 8.51 -4.38
N ARG A 59 13.04 9.23 -3.34
CA ARG A 59 13.95 8.69 -2.34
C ARG A 59 13.30 7.54 -1.55
N ASN A 60 12.05 7.66 -1.16
CA ASN A 60 11.34 6.61 -0.43
C ASN A 60 11.21 5.36 -1.30
N VAL A 61 10.83 5.51 -2.57
CA VAL A 61 10.75 4.39 -3.53
C VAL A 61 12.10 3.71 -3.71
N ILE A 62 13.19 4.47 -3.90
CA ILE A 62 14.53 3.87 -3.97
C ILE A 62 14.86 3.05 -2.72
N HIS A 63 14.56 3.56 -1.53
CA HIS A 63 14.81 2.83 -0.29
C HIS A 63 13.98 1.56 -0.21
N HIS A 64 12.68 1.63 -0.58
CA HIS A 64 11.77 0.50 -0.63
C HIS A 64 12.33 -0.61 -1.54
N GLU A 65 12.64 -0.27 -2.79
CA GLU A 65 13.16 -1.22 -3.77
C GLU A 65 14.54 -1.79 -3.37
N LEU A 66 15.39 -1.00 -2.74
CA LEU A 66 16.67 -1.49 -2.24
C LEU A 66 16.47 -2.52 -1.12
N VAL A 67 15.47 -2.42 -0.28
CA VAL A 67 15.16 -3.45 0.73
C VAL A 67 14.88 -4.78 0.04
N HIS A 68 14.06 -4.80 -1.01
CA HIS A 68 13.83 -6.00 -1.82
C HIS A 68 15.13 -6.53 -2.43
N ALA A 69 15.98 -5.66 -2.96
CA ALA A 69 17.26 -6.07 -3.52
C ALA A 69 18.19 -6.74 -2.48
N PHE A 70 18.18 -6.25 -1.23
CA PHE A 70 18.92 -6.87 -0.13
C PHE A 70 18.33 -8.24 0.25
N ILE A 71 17.02 -8.36 0.33
CA ILE A 71 16.32 -9.62 0.63
C ILE A 71 16.61 -10.65 -0.47
N ASN A 72 16.50 -10.23 -1.75
CA ASN A 72 16.77 -11.09 -2.90
C ASN A 72 18.20 -11.64 -2.90
N ASP A 73 19.19 -10.80 -2.61
CA ASP A 73 20.59 -11.22 -2.56
C ASP A 73 20.87 -12.10 -1.35
N TYR A 74 20.26 -11.81 -0.20
CA TYR A 74 20.49 -12.54 1.04
C TYR A 74 19.82 -13.92 1.04
N ILE A 75 18.52 -13.95 0.81
CA ILE A 75 17.71 -15.16 0.97
C ILE A 75 17.70 -15.99 -0.31
N TYR A 76 17.42 -15.37 -1.45
CA TYR A 76 17.28 -16.08 -2.73
C TYR A 76 18.55 -16.11 -3.55
N LYS A 77 19.63 -15.43 -3.11
CA LYS A 77 20.93 -15.36 -3.79
C LYS A 77 20.81 -14.91 -5.25
N GLY A 78 19.83 -14.02 -5.52
CA GLY A 78 19.55 -13.52 -6.86
C GLY A 78 19.10 -14.58 -7.86
N SER A 79 18.46 -15.67 -7.43
CA SER A 79 18.08 -16.78 -8.29
C SER A 79 16.64 -17.23 -8.10
N VAL A 80 15.87 -17.22 -9.20
CA VAL A 80 14.50 -17.77 -9.24
C VAL A 80 14.48 -19.26 -8.88
N LYS A 81 15.52 -20.02 -9.27
CA LYS A 81 15.62 -21.46 -8.91
C LYS A 81 15.70 -21.66 -7.40
N ASN A 82 16.39 -20.77 -6.70
CA ASN A 82 16.46 -20.86 -5.24
C ASN A 82 15.11 -20.50 -4.61
N MET A 83 14.34 -19.58 -5.19
CA MET A 83 13.00 -19.24 -4.73
C MET A 83 12.01 -20.42 -4.92
N GLN A 84 12.26 -21.28 -5.90
CA GLN A 84 11.46 -22.47 -6.19
C GLN A 84 11.95 -23.73 -5.45
N ASN A 85 13.00 -23.60 -4.63
CA ASN A 85 13.56 -24.72 -3.86
C ASN A 85 12.79 -24.82 -2.53
N ASP A 86 12.27 -26.01 -2.22
CA ASP A 86 11.54 -26.31 -0.98
C ASP A 86 12.38 -26.07 0.30
N ASP A 87 13.71 -26.05 0.19
CA ASP A 87 14.62 -25.76 1.31
C ASP A 87 14.78 -24.26 1.60
N VAL A 88 14.17 -23.37 0.82
CA VAL A 88 14.25 -21.91 0.99
C VAL A 88 12.93 -21.36 1.49
N VAL A 89 12.97 -20.63 2.59
CA VAL A 89 11.78 -19.98 3.14
C VAL A 89 11.28 -18.91 2.16
N LEU A 90 10.05 -19.10 1.69
CA LEU A 90 9.33 -18.04 0.97
C LEU A 90 8.88 -16.98 1.96
N ILE A 91 9.39 -15.76 1.79
CA ILE A 91 9.00 -14.63 2.64
C ILE A 91 7.59 -14.20 2.23
N PRO A 92 6.61 -14.17 3.16
CA PRO A 92 5.26 -13.72 2.87
C PRO A 92 5.24 -12.26 2.40
N LEU A 93 4.23 -11.91 1.60
CA LEU A 93 4.10 -10.57 1.04
C LEU A 93 4.10 -9.48 2.12
N TRP A 94 3.33 -9.67 3.21
CA TRP A 94 3.29 -8.73 4.32
C TRP A 94 4.65 -8.48 4.99
N MET A 95 5.49 -9.52 5.06
CA MET A 95 6.83 -9.41 5.65
C MET A 95 7.78 -8.68 4.71
N ASN A 96 7.70 -8.98 3.41
CA ASN A 96 8.56 -8.40 2.38
C ASN A 96 8.22 -6.92 2.14
N GLU A 97 6.97 -6.63 1.77
CA GLU A 97 6.49 -5.28 1.49
C GLU A 97 6.45 -4.41 2.76
N GLY A 98 6.00 -5.00 3.87
CA GLY A 98 5.96 -4.30 5.15
C GLY A 98 7.33 -3.87 5.65
N LEU A 99 8.39 -4.68 5.48
CA LEU A 99 9.75 -4.28 5.82
C LEU A 99 10.25 -3.16 4.90
N ALA A 100 9.96 -3.27 3.60
CA ALA A 100 10.34 -2.26 2.64
C ALA A 100 9.70 -0.90 2.99
N GLU A 101 8.41 -0.87 3.30
CA GLU A 101 7.71 0.33 3.80
C GLU A 101 8.30 0.85 5.12
N PHE A 102 8.50 -0.04 6.10
CA PHE A 102 9.01 0.33 7.43
C PHE A 102 10.41 0.96 7.39
N LEU A 103 11.28 0.48 6.51
CA LEU A 103 12.65 1.01 6.35
C LEU A 103 12.74 2.20 5.40
N ALA A 104 11.80 2.34 4.45
CA ALA A 104 11.81 3.40 3.44
C ALA A 104 11.28 4.74 3.99
N ALA A 105 10.25 4.69 4.84
CA ALA A 105 9.59 5.87 5.36
C ALA A 105 9.24 5.71 6.86
N PRO A 106 9.30 6.80 7.64
CA PRO A 106 8.83 6.76 9.01
C PRO A 106 7.32 6.49 9.05
N TRP A 107 6.85 5.90 10.17
CA TRP A 107 5.43 5.84 10.46
C TRP A 107 4.82 7.25 10.49
N ASP A 108 3.83 7.50 9.68
CA ASP A 108 3.20 8.81 9.53
C ASP A 108 1.68 8.75 9.76
N SER A 109 1.03 9.90 9.63
CA SER A 109 -0.43 10.02 9.82
C SER A 109 -1.24 9.23 8.80
N GLU A 110 -0.70 9.01 7.59
CA GLU A 110 -1.36 8.20 6.56
C GLU A 110 -1.32 6.72 6.94
N SER A 111 -0.14 6.21 7.30
CA SER A 111 0.02 4.83 7.79
C SER A 111 -0.86 4.56 9.01
N ASP A 112 -0.90 5.52 9.95
CA ASP A 112 -1.72 5.45 11.15
C ASP A 112 -3.22 5.46 10.84
N MET A 113 -3.67 6.30 9.92
CA MET A 113 -5.07 6.38 9.48
C MET A 113 -5.57 5.03 8.93
N TRP A 114 -4.81 4.39 8.06
CA TRP A 114 -5.18 3.12 7.46
C TRP A 114 -5.32 2.00 8.51
N ILE A 115 -4.37 1.92 9.44
CA ILE A 115 -4.42 0.87 10.47
C ILE A 115 -5.49 1.18 11.51
N ARG A 116 -5.68 2.44 11.88
CA ARG A 116 -6.75 2.86 12.78
C ARG A 116 -8.12 2.53 12.19
N ASP A 117 -8.36 2.86 10.92
CA ASP A 117 -9.61 2.56 10.22
C ASP A 117 -9.88 1.05 10.19
N LEU A 118 -8.86 0.26 9.85
CA LEU A 118 -8.94 -1.20 9.87
C LEU A 118 -9.35 -1.73 11.25
N VAL A 119 -8.76 -1.20 12.34
CA VAL A 119 -9.00 -1.69 13.70
C VAL A 119 -10.36 -1.29 14.23
N ILE A 120 -10.82 -0.08 13.92
CA ILE A 120 -12.06 0.49 14.44
C ILE A 120 -13.29 -0.02 13.68
N ASN A 121 -13.17 -0.16 12.35
CA ASN A 121 -14.31 -0.41 11.48
C ASN A 121 -14.41 -1.85 10.98
N SER A 122 -13.47 -2.73 11.35
CA SER A 122 -13.55 -4.15 10.98
C SER A 122 -14.10 -5.00 12.14
N ASP A 123 -15.04 -5.88 11.86
CA ASP A 123 -15.55 -6.84 12.84
C ASP A 123 -14.44 -7.79 13.32
N LYS A 124 -13.53 -8.15 12.43
CA LYS A 124 -12.40 -9.02 12.70
C LYS A 124 -11.14 -8.50 12.02
N LEU A 125 -10.05 -8.41 12.77
CA LEU A 125 -8.74 -8.09 12.20
C LEU A 125 -8.26 -9.22 11.27
N PRO A 126 -7.64 -8.89 10.14
CA PRO A 126 -7.13 -9.91 9.21
C PRO A 126 -5.99 -10.70 9.84
N SER A 127 -5.92 -11.99 9.55
CA SER A 127 -4.76 -12.81 9.85
C SER A 127 -3.56 -12.40 8.99
N LEU A 128 -2.35 -12.81 9.39
CA LEU A 128 -1.13 -12.54 8.61
C LEU A 128 -1.23 -13.08 7.17
N ASN A 129 -1.93 -14.19 6.97
CA ASN A 129 -2.14 -14.79 5.64
C ASN A 129 -3.17 -14.04 4.78
N GLU A 130 -4.01 -13.21 5.39
CA GLU A 130 -5.01 -12.40 4.70
C GLU A 130 -4.47 -11.01 4.30
N LEU A 131 -3.26 -10.66 4.72
CA LEU A 131 -2.61 -9.41 4.36
C LEU A 131 -2.11 -9.46 2.91
N ASN A 132 -2.97 -9.09 1.98
CA ASN A 132 -2.73 -9.09 0.54
C ASN A 132 -2.91 -7.67 -0.05
N GLY A 133 -2.38 -7.46 -1.27
CA GLY A 133 -2.48 -6.18 -1.95
C GLY A 133 -2.02 -5.03 -1.06
N PHE A 134 -2.78 -3.96 -0.97
CA PHE A 134 -2.45 -2.77 -0.18
C PHE A 134 -2.28 -3.07 1.33
N LEU A 135 -3.04 -4.02 1.88
CA LEU A 135 -2.91 -4.40 3.29
C LEU A 135 -1.57 -5.09 3.60
N ALA A 136 -0.92 -5.72 2.63
CA ALA A 136 0.42 -6.27 2.83
C ALA A 136 1.45 -5.16 3.12
N TYR A 137 1.30 -3.99 2.49
CA TYR A 137 2.17 -2.84 2.73
C TYR A 137 1.90 -2.22 4.10
N ARG A 138 0.70 -1.72 4.36
CA ARG A 138 0.38 -0.99 5.59
C ARG A 138 0.26 -1.90 6.81
N GLY A 139 -0.39 -3.06 6.68
CA GLY A 139 -0.44 -4.07 7.73
C GLY A 139 0.95 -4.62 8.05
N GLY A 140 1.73 -4.95 7.01
CA GLY A 140 3.12 -5.39 7.16
C GLY A 140 4.02 -4.34 7.82
N GLN A 141 3.91 -3.07 7.44
CA GLN A 141 4.60 -1.96 8.09
C GLN A 141 4.26 -1.87 9.58
N SER A 142 2.98 -2.02 9.92
CA SER A 142 2.50 -2.04 11.31
C SER A 142 3.07 -3.21 12.12
N ILE A 143 3.17 -4.40 11.52
CA ILE A 143 3.77 -5.57 12.16
C ILE A 143 5.26 -5.33 12.42
N TRP A 144 6.01 -4.80 11.46
CA TRP A 144 7.41 -4.48 11.66
C TRP A 144 7.63 -3.38 12.71
N LYS A 145 6.74 -2.38 12.74
CA LYS A 145 6.72 -1.38 13.82
C LYS A 145 6.53 -2.05 15.18
N PHE A 146 5.54 -2.94 15.30
CA PHE A 146 5.29 -3.71 16.52
C PHE A 146 6.51 -4.56 16.93
N ILE A 147 7.11 -5.31 16.01
CA ILE A 147 8.30 -6.13 16.25
C ILE A 147 9.44 -5.25 16.79
N VAL A 148 9.76 -4.15 16.13
CA VAL A 148 10.89 -3.30 16.50
C VAL A 148 10.63 -2.52 17.78
N GLU A 149 9.44 -1.94 17.96
CA GLU A 149 9.16 -1.09 19.13
C GLU A 149 8.81 -1.87 20.39
N LYS A 150 8.15 -3.02 20.27
CA LYS A 150 7.67 -3.76 21.45
C LYS A 150 8.51 -5.01 21.75
N LEU A 151 8.95 -5.74 20.74
CA LEU A 151 9.72 -6.95 20.97
C LEU A 151 11.22 -6.67 21.11
N ASP A 152 11.77 -5.66 20.41
CA ASP A 152 13.20 -5.29 20.50
C ASP A 152 13.57 -4.72 21.88
N THR A 153 12.68 -3.99 22.55
CA THR A 153 12.91 -3.51 23.91
C THR A 153 13.08 -4.65 24.92
N ALA A 154 12.39 -5.76 24.74
CA ALA A 154 12.56 -6.96 25.55
C ALA A 154 13.86 -7.73 25.21
N TYR A 155 14.30 -7.66 23.96
CA TYR A 155 15.50 -8.31 23.46
C TYR A 155 16.76 -7.52 23.82
N ASN A 156 16.77 -6.21 23.62
CA ASN A 156 17.91 -5.32 23.89
C ASN A 156 18.23 -5.14 25.37
N ALA A 157 17.27 -5.34 26.27
CA ALA A 157 17.52 -5.36 27.72
C ALA A 157 18.47 -6.50 28.17
N LYS A 158 18.71 -7.50 27.30
CA LYS A 158 19.53 -8.67 27.59
C LYS A 158 20.89 -8.70 26.89
N GLN A 159 21.14 -7.88 25.86
CA GLN A 159 22.38 -7.93 25.07
C GLN A 159 22.82 -6.54 24.58
N THR A 160 23.98 -6.08 25.04
CA THR A 160 24.55 -4.75 24.71
C THR A 160 25.32 -4.67 23.38
N GLU A 161 25.50 -5.80 22.65
CA GLU A 161 26.22 -5.86 21.36
C GLU A 161 25.53 -6.73 20.29
N ALA A 162 24.23 -6.92 20.38
CA ALA A 162 23.49 -7.81 19.48
C ALA A 162 23.20 -7.15 18.11
N PRO A 163 23.09 -7.96 17.03
CA PRO A 163 22.53 -7.51 15.77
C PRO A 163 21.12 -6.98 15.99
N THR A 164 20.66 -6.06 15.15
CA THR A 164 19.28 -5.56 15.22
C THR A 164 18.30 -6.74 15.15
N ILE A 165 17.12 -6.60 15.74
CA ILE A 165 16.08 -7.65 15.71
C ILE A 165 15.77 -8.09 14.26
N ILE A 166 15.76 -7.15 13.32
CA ILE A 166 15.58 -7.42 11.88
C ILE A 166 16.69 -8.34 11.36
N ALA A 167 17.95 -8.03 11.64
CA ALA A 167 19.08 -8.85 11.21
C ALA A 167 19.01 -10.26 11.82
N SER A 168 18.59 -10.40 13.08
CA SER A 168 18.39 -11.68 13.74
C SER A 168 17.31 -12.52 13.08
N ILE A 169 16.17 -11.92 12.72
CA ILE A 169 15.09 -12.58 12.01
C ILE A 169 15.57 -13.08 10.63
N PHE A 170 16.21 -12.22 9.83
CA PHE A 170 16.70 -12.61 8.50
C PHE A 170 17.82 -13.66 8.56
N SER A 171 18.67 -13.62 9.56
CA SER A 171 19.67 -14.68 9.80
C SER A 171 18.99 -16.02 10.14
N ALA A 172 17.91 -15.99 10.92
CA ALA A 172 17.14 -17.18 11.22
C ALA A 172 16.41 -17.72 9.98
N ILE A 173 15.78 -16.85 9.16
CA ILE A 173 15.15 -17.22 7.90
C ILE A 173 16.14 -17.92 6.96
N ALA A 174 17.34 -17.35 6.79
CA ALA A 174 18.37 -17.91 5.91
C ALA A 174 18.88 -19.30 6.33
N SER A 175 18.56 -19.75 7.56
CA SER A 175 19.03 -21.00 8.15
C SER A 175 17.90 -21.91 8.66
N SER A 176 16.66 -21.65 8.28
CA SER A 176 15.47 -22.43 8.66
C SER A 176 14.76 -22.94 7.41
N SER A 177 13.93 -23.98 7.57
CA SER A 177 13.12 -24.55 6.49
C SER A 177 11.76 -23.85 6.31
N ASP A 178 11.30 -23.15 7.34
CA ASP A 178 10.01 -22.44 7.34
C ASP A 178 10.05 -21.19 8.22
N LEU A 179 9.09 -20.28 8.00
CA LEU A 179 9.02 -19.01 8.70
C LEU A 179 8.74 -19.17 10.20
N ASN A 180 7.88 -20.12 10.59
CA ASN A 180 7.54 -20.34 12.00
C ASN A 180 8.77 -20.79 12.81
N SER A 181 9.58 -21.69 12.24
CA SER A 181 10.86 -22.12 12.82
C SER A 181 11.86 -20.97 12.93
N ALA A 182 11.90 -20.08 11.92
CA ALA A 182 12.74 -18.90 11.93
C ALA A 182 12.34 -17.91 13.04
N LEU A 183 11.03 -17.64 13.21
CA LEU A 183 10.53 -16.78 14.28
C LEU A 183 10.76 -17.37 15.67
N LYS A 184 10.54 -18.66 15.86
CA LYS A 184 10.86 -19.34 17.11
C LYS A 184 12.36 -19.24 17.45
N LYS A 185 13.23 -19.37 16.44
CA LYS A 185 14.68 -19.26 16.63
C LYS A 185 15.14 -17.84 16.97
N SER A 186 14.56 -16.83 16.32
CA SER A 186 15.00 -15.42 16.46
C SER A 186 14.29 -14.68 17.59
N LEU A 187 12.99 -14.90 17.79
CA LEU A 187 12.14 -14.16 18.71
C LEU A 187 11.59 -15.01 19.86
N ASN A 188 11.75 -16.33 19.80
CA ASN A 188 11.16 -17.31 20.71
C ASN A 188 9.61 -17.28 20.74
N ILE A 189 8.98 -16.89 19.66
CA ILE A 189 7.52 -16.88 19.47
C ILE A 189 7.14 -17.62 18.18
N SER A 190 5.92 -18.16 18.13
CA SER A 190 5.36 -18.72 16.90
C SER A 190 4.79 -17.62 15.99
N LEU A 191 4.45 -17.98 14.75
CA LEU A 191 3.73 -17.10 13.83
C LEU A 191 2.33 -16.76 14.38
N GLU A 192 1.66 -17.71 15.02
CA GLU A 192 0.36 -17.54 15.66
C GLU A 192 0.46 -16.60 16.88
N ASP A 193 1.51 -16.74 17.71
CA ASP A 193 1.77 -15.83 18.82
C ASP A 193 2.03 -14.41 18.32
N LEU A 194 2.83 -14.25 17.24
CA LEU A 194 3.09 -12.96 16.62
C LEU A 194 1.80 -12.27 16.17
N GLU A 195 0.90 -13.02 15.50
CA GLU A 195 -0.40 -12.52 15.05
C GLU A 195 -1.26 -12.08 16.24
N SER A 196 -1.38 -12.93 17.25
CA SER A 196 -2.17 -12.68 18.46
C SER A 196 -1.68 -11.45 19.22
N ASP A 197 -0.36 -11.34 19.41
CA ASP A 197 0.25 -10.21 20.12
C ASP A 197 0.14 -8.90 19.33
N TRP A 198 0.31 -8.96 17.99
CA TRP A 198 0.09 -7.81 17.12
C TRP A 198 -1.38 -7.36 17.16
N HIS A 199 -2.36 -8.25 17.08
CA HIS A 199 -3.78 -7.92 17.21
C HIS A 199 -4.09 -7.30 18.56
N LYS A 200 -3.51 -7.81 19.66
CA LYS A 200 -3.66 -7.22 20.99
C LYS A 200 -3.09 -5.81 21.03
N TYR A 201 -1.87 -5.63 20.51
CA TYR A 201 -1.23 -4.31 20.43
C TYR A 201 -2.10 -3.29 19.67
N LEU A 202 -2.65 -3.67 18.52
CA LEU A 202 -3.52 -2.81 17.73
C LEU A 202 -4.79 -2.41 18.49
N LYS A 203 -5.41 -3.34 19.19
CA LYS A 203 -6.61 -3.07 20.00
C LYS A 203 -6.30 -2.13 21.17
N GLU A 204 -5.19 -2.35 21.85
CA GLU A 204 -4.74 -1.48 22.95
C GLU A 204 -4.48 -0.05 22.47
N GLU A 205 -3.94 0.11 21.26
CA GLU A 205 -3.62 1.42 20.68
C GLU A 205 -4.86 2.18 20.20
N TYR A 206 -5.77 1.53 19.47
CA TYR A 206 -6.83 2.22 18.73
C TYR A 206 -8.24 2.13 19.34
N TRP A 207 -8.58 1.09 20.11
CA TRP A 207 -9.91 1.00 20.73
C TRP A 207 -10.29 2.14 21.67
N PRO A 208 -9.37 2.78 22.40
CA PRO A 208 -9.73 3.96 23.18
C PRO A 208 -10.35 5.08 22.34
N ASP A 209 -10.03 5.17 21.05
CA ASP A 209 -10.60 6.18 20.15
C ASP A 209 -12.11 5.99 19.92
N ILE A 210 -12.61 4.76 19.96
CA ILE A 210 -14.05 4.45 19.79
C ILE A 210 -14.88 5.16 20.86
N ASN A 211 -14.39 5.17 22.10
CA ASN A 211 -15.09 5.80 23.22
C ASN A 211 -14.94 7.32 23.27
N ASN A 212 -13.88 7.86 22.65
CA ASN A 212 -13.51 9.27 22.76
C ASN A 212 -13.95 10.10 21.54
N ARG A 213 -14.43 9.47 20.47
CA ARG A 213 -14.84 10.13 19.20
C ARG A 213 -16.25 9.77 18.85
N LYS A 214 -16.96 10.72 18.24
CA LYS A 214 -18.27 10.47 17.63
C LYS A 214 -18.07 9.69 16.33
N GLN A 215 -18.98 8.75 16.07
CA GLN A 215 -19.04 8.06 14.78
C GLN A 215 -19.46 9.04 13.68
N VAL A 216 -19.03 8.77 12.45
CA VAL A 216 -19.30 9.66 11.31
C VAL A 216 -20.81 9.81 11.09
N GLU A 217 -21.59 8.75 11.29
CA GLU A 217 -23.05 8.71 11.17
C GLU A 217 -23.78 9.59 12.20
N GLU A 218 -23.13 9.88 13.34
CA GLU A 218 -23.69 10.78 14.37
C GLU A 218 -23.58 12.27 13.99
N ILE A 219 -22.64 12.61 13.09
CA ILE A 219 -22.31 13.99 12.78
C ILE A 219 -22.48 14.34 11.31
N SER A 220 -22.79 13.37 10.44
CA SER A 220 -22.96 13.55 9.00
C SER A 220 -24.15 12.75 8.46
N ASN A 221 -24.50 13.04 7.19
CA ASN A 221 -25.49 12.24 6.46
C ASN A 221 -24.79 11.46 5.37
N THR A 222 -25.10 10.17 5.24
CA THR A 222 -24.63 9.34 4.14
C THR A 222 -25.29 9.78 2.83
N ILE A 223 -24.49 10.19 1.86
CA ILE A 223 -24.95 10.53 0.50
C ILE A 223 -25.02 9.28 -0.35
N LEU A 224 -23.97 8.45 -0.29
CA LEU A 224 -23.84 7.20 -1.05
C LEU A 224 -23.64 6.04 -0.08
N ASN A 225 -24.27 4.91 -0.37
CA ASN A 225 -24.07 3.67 0.33
C ASN A 225 -23.50 2.65 -0.67
N TYR A 226 -22.24 2.25 -0.48
CA TYR A 226 -21.51 1.37 -1.39
C TYR A 226 -22.20 0.03 -1.63
N ASP A 227 -22.86 -0.55 -0.61
CA ASP A 227 -23.63 -1.81 -0.74
C ASP A 227 -24.80 -1.68 -1.72
N LYS A 228 -25.46 -0.52 -1.69
CA LYS A 228 -26.63 -0.27 -2.54
C LYS A 228 -26.27 0.05 -3.98
N ILE A 229 -25.14 0.69 -4.20
CA ILE A 229 -24.67 1.08 -5.53
C ILE A 229 -23.69 0.10 -6.14
N ASN A 230 -23.25 -0.93 -5.38
CA ASN A 230 -22.28 -1.92 -5.79
C ASN A 230 -20.94 -1.30 -6.20
N SER A 231 -20.41 -0.43 -5.36
CA SER A 231 -19.07 0.14 -5.52
C SER A 231 -18.13 -0.35 -4.42
N SER A 232 -16.82 -0.34 -4.70
CA SER A 232 -15.76 -0.57 -3.71
C SER A 232 -14.96 0.70 -3.45
N TYR A 233 -15.03 1.65 -4.38
CA TYR A 233 -14.32 2.92 -4.31
C TYR A 233 -15.25 4.06 -4.73
N ASP A 234 -15.56 4.95 -3.78
CA ASP A 234 -16.22 6.23 -4.02
C ASP A 234 -15.34 7.31 -3.36
N ILE A 235 -14.46 7.93 -4.14
CA ILE A 235 -13.34 8.73 -3.62
C ILE A 235 -13.28 10.13 -4.24
N ALA A 236 -12.50 11.01 -3.61
CA ALA A 236 -12.22 12.37 -4.06
C ALA A 236 -13.47 13.22 -4.34
N PRO A 237 -14.39 13.32 -3.38
CA PRO A 237 -15.59 14.12 -3.56
C PRO A 237 -15.26 15.61 -3.76
N SER A 238 -15.92 16.24 -4.72
CA SER A 238 -15.79 17.67 -5.02
C SER A 238 -17.16 18.30 -5.19
N ILE A 239 -17.49 19.26 -4.32
CA ILE A 239 -18.78 19.95 -4.37
C ILE A 239 -18.72 21.11 -5.39
N SER A 240 -19.83 21.29 -6.13
CA SER A 240 -19.95 22.41 -7.07
C SER A 240 -20.01 23.77 -6.33
N PRO A 241 -19.56 24.89 -6.93
CA PRO A 241 -19.54 26.21 -6.30
C PRO A 241 -20.90 26.68 -5.75
N ASN A 242 -22.01 26.26 -6.37
CA ASN A 242 -23.36 26.58 -5.86
C ASN A 242 -23.86 25.59 -4.80
N GLY A 243 -23.07 24.57 -4.45
CA GLY A 243 -23.42 23.58 -3.42
C GLY A 243 -24.43 22.52 -3.83
N GLU A 244 -24.93 22.48 -5.08
CA GLU A 244 -26.04 21.61 -5.49
C GLU A 244 -25.61 20.22 -5.96
N LYS A 245 -24.34 20.06 -6.38
CA LYS A 245 -23.83 18.84 -6.99
C LYS A 245 -22.54 18.39 -6.33
N LEU A 246 -22.37 17.07 -6.22
CA LEU A 246 -21.15 16.40 -5.80
C LEU A 246 -20.61 15.57 -6.95
N ALA A 247 -19.39 15.84 -7.39
CA ALA A 247 -18.66 14.99 -8.32
C ALA A 247 -17.66 14.11 -7.56
N TYR A 248 -17.46 12.87 -8.00
CA TYR A 248 -16.57 11.90 -7.34
C TYR A 248 -16.13 10.83 -8.33
N TYR A 249 -15.08 10.10 -7.98
CA TYR A 249 -14.67 8.88 -8.68
C TYR A 249 -15.39 7.68 -8.09
N SER A 250 -15.87 6.75 -8.95
CA SER A 250 -16.57 5.54 -8.54
C SER A 250 -16.26 4.37 -9.46
N ASN A 251 -16.19 3.15 -8.90
CA ASN A 251 -16.05 1.91 -9.67
C ASN A 251 -17.32 1.04 -9.66
N GLN A 252 -18.49 1.61 -9.45
CA GLN A 252 -19.77 0.92 -9.31
C GLN A 252 -20.16 -0.07 -10.44
N ASP A 253 -19.53 0.05 -11.61
CA ASP A 253 -19.75 -0.84 -12.76
C ASP A 253 -18.44 -1.56 -13.19
N GLY A 254 -17.48 -1.67 -12.27
CA GLY A 254 -16.20 -2.36 -12.50
C GLY A 254 -15.12 -1.50 -13.13
N LEU A 255 -15.46 -0.39 -13.82
CA LEU A 255 -14.51 0.56 -14.36
C LEU A 255 -14.55 1.85 -13.53
N MET A 256 -13.37 2.44 -13.32
CA MET A 256 -13.30 3.75 -12.67
C MET A 256 -13.97 4.80 -13.55
N SER A 257 -14.86 5.56 -12.94
CA SER A 257 -15.73 6.52 -13.63
C SER A 257 -15.79 7.83 -12.86
N ILE A 258 -16.12 8.92 -13.53
CA ILE A 258 -16.54 10.17 -12.89
C ILE A 258 -18.07 10.20 -12.81
N CYS A 259 -18.56 10.35 -11.60
CA CYS A 259 -19.98 10.38 -11.28
C CYS A 259 -20.39 11.71 -10.65
N ILE A 260 -21.63 12.10 -10.85
CA ILE A 260 -22.25 13.29 -10.24
C ILE A 260 -23.58 12.90 -9.59
N VAL A 261 -23.80 13.38 -8.35
CA VAL A 261 -25.07 13.24 -7.64
C VAL A 261 -25.51 14.61 -7.08
N PRO A 262 -26.80 14.80 -6.75
CA PRO A 262 -27.25 15.92 -5.93
C PRO A 262 -26.58 15.89 -4.56
N SER A 263 -26.10 17.03 -4.07
CA SER A 263 -25.37 17.10 -2.79
C SER A 263 -26.27 16.96 -1.55
N ASP A 264 -27.57 17.20 -1.69
CA ASP A 264 -28.57 17.07 -0.66
C ASP A 264 -29.24 15.67 -0.60
N CYS A 265 -28.83 14.78 -1.50
CA CYS A 265 -29.31 13.42 -1.53
C CYS A 265 -28.89 12.68 -0.26
N LYS A 266 -29.82 11.90 0.29
CA LYS A 266 -29.55 11.01 1.41
C LYS A 266 -29.70 9.59 0.94
N ASP A 267 -28.62 8.80 1.08
CA ASP A 267 -28.61 7.40 0.71
C ASP A 267 -29.08 7.20 -0.74
N CYS A 268 -28.45 7.88 -1.65
CA CYS A 268 -28.83 7.97 -3.07
C CYS A 268 -29.01 6.61 -3.71
N ALA A 269 -30.15 6.43 -4.39
CA ALA A 269 -30.34 5.29 -5.28
C ALA A 269 -29.40 5.39 -6.50
N LYS A 270 -28.98 4.24 -7.05
CA LYS A 270 -28.15 4.18 -8.26
C LYS A 270 -28.70 4.99 -9.42
N THR A 271 -30.02 5.14 -9.53
CA THR A 271 -30.71 5.94 -10.55
C THR A 271 -30.49 7.45 -10.42
N ALA A 272 -30.10 7.94 -9.25
CA ALA A 272 -29.78 9.35 -9.03
C ALA A 272 -28.33 9.70 -9.45
N ILE A 273 -27.51 8.69 -9.73
CA ILE A 273 -26.11 8.85 -10.10
C ILE A 273 -25.99 9.10 -11.60
N ASN A 274 -25.47 10.25 -11.96
CA ASN A 274 -25.16 10.58 -13.35
C ASN A 274 -23.69 10.29 -13.63
N LYS A 275 -23.40 9.20 -14.35
CA LYS A 275 -22.07 8.84 -14.80
C LYS A 275 -21.74 9.65 -16.06
N ILE A 276 -20.67 10.44 -15.99
CA ILE A 276 -20.26 11.34 -17.09
C ILE A 276 -19.05 10.88 -17.86
N LEU A 277 -18.22 9.98 -17.29
CA LEU A 277 -17.01 9.49 -17.90
C LEU A 277 -16.63 8.11 -17.35
N ASN A 278 -16.09 7.22 -18.21
CA ASN A 278 -15.49 5.94 -17.85
C ASN A 278 -14.04 5.91 -18.31
N SER A 279 -13.13 5.42 -17.46
CA SER A 279 -11.76 5.08 -17.88
C SER A 279 -11.73 3.76 -18.65
N GLY A 280 -10.64 3.53 -19.40
CA GLY A 280 -10.40 2.27 -20.11
C GLY A 280 -11.35 1.99 -21.29
N THR A 281 -12.20 2.94 -21.67
CA THR A 281 -13.19 2.77 -22.75
C THR A 281 -12.78 3.43 -24.06
N SER A 282 -11.76 4.29 -24.01
CA SER A 282 -11.23 4.97 -25.21
C SER A 282 -9.77 5.34 -25.02
N ILE A 283 -9.07 5.60 -26.13
CA ILE A 283 -7.68 6.07 -26.12
C ILE A 283 -7.53 7.46 -25.51
N ASP A 284 -8.61 8.21 -25.41
CA ASP A 284 -8.60 9.54 -24.79
C ASP A 284 -8.78 9.49 -23.27
N PHE A 285 -9.22 8.33 -22.70
CA PHE A 285 -9.39 8.09 -21.28
C PHE A 285 -8.91 6.69 -20.93
N GLU A 286 -7.60 6.48 -21.00
CA GLU A 286 -6.97 5.20 -20.73
C GLU A 286 -7.03 4.86 -19.25
N GLU A 287 -6.70 5.85 -18.41
CA GLU A 287 -6.70 5.71 -16.96
C GLU A 287 -7.06 7.04 -16.28
N LEU A 288 -7.90 6.97 -15.25
CA LEU A 288 -8.16 8.09 -14.34
C LEU A 288 -7.21 7.98 -13.15
N HIS A 289 -6.50 9.06 -12.83
CA HIS A 289 -5.51 9.06 -11.73
C HIS A 289 -6.18 8.98 -10.36
N ILE A 290 -6.45 7.76 -9.91
CA ILE A 290 -7.16 7.49 -8.65
C ILE A 290 -6.29 7.67 -7.41
N LEU A 291 -4.97 7.56 -7.54
CA LEU A 291 -4.03 7.75 -6.42
C LEU A 291 -3.68 9.22 -6.17
N LYS A 292 -3.84 10.05 -7.19
CA LYS A 292 -3.72 11.51 -7.09
C LYS A 292 -5.00 12.16 -7.62
N PRO A 293 -6.18 11.78 -7.11
CA PRO A 293 -7.45 12.20 -7.69
C PRO A 293 -7.67 13.68 -7.45
N GLY A 294 -8.24 14.35 -8.44
CA GLY A 294 -8.61 15.74 -8.33
C GLY A 294 -9.74 16.08 -9.27
N ILE A 295 -10.81 16.66 -8.73
CA ILE A 295 -11.92 17.21 -9.51
C ILE A 295 -12.05 18.68 -9.12
N SER A 296 -11.94 19.58 -10.10
CA SER A 296 -12.21 21.01 -9.91
C SER A 296 -13.38 21.46 -10.75
N TRP A 297 -14.30 22.22 -10.15
CA TRP A 297 -15.44 22.79 -10.82
C TRP A 297 -15.14 24.18 -11.39
N SER A 298 -15.71 24.48 -12.56
CA SER A 298 -15.79 25.84 -13.05
C SER A 298 -16.73 26.67 -12.18
N LYS A 299 -16.46 27.96 -12.04
CA LYS A 299 -17.28 28.92 -11.25
C LYS A 299 -18.77 28.93 -11.62
N ASN A 300 -19.09 28.60 -12.87
CA ASN A 300 -20.47 28.57 -13.38
C ASN A 300 -21.15 27.21 -13.25
N ASN A 301 -20.55 26.24 -12.53
CA ASN A 301 -21.08 24.89 -12.27
C ASN A 301 -21.31 24.02 -13.53
N LYS A 302 -20.75 24.39 -14.68
CA LYS A 302 -21.04 23.73 -15.97
C LYS A 302 -19.94 22.79 -16.44
N LYS A 303 -18.73 22.92 -15.91
CA LYS A 303 -17.56 22.13 -16.31
C LYS A 303 -16.82 21.65 -15.08
N ILE A 304 -16.20 20.51 -15.22
CA ILE A 304 -15.19 20.00 -14.30
C ILE A 304 -13.87 19.86 -15.07
N ILE A 305 -12.75 19.92 -14.35
CA ILE A 305 -11.44 19.56 -14.84
C ILE A 305 -10.91 18.41 -14.01
N ILE A 306 -10.29 17.43 -14.67
CA ILE A 306 -9.70 16.24 -14.09
C ILE A 306 -8.34 15.95 -14.74
N ALA A 307 -7.49 15.18 -14.06
CA ALA A 307 -6.30 14.60 -14.66
C ALA A 307 -6.61 13.17 -15.13
N SER A 308 -6.07 12.79 -16.29
CA SER A 308 -6.27 11.46 -16.89
C SER A 308 -5.06 11.09 -17.75
N SER A 309 -4.79 9.80 -17.91
CA SER A 309 -3.87 9.32 -18.94
C SER A 309 -4.60 9.21 -20.28
N SER A 310 -4.00 9.74 -21.30
CA SER A 310 -4.54 9.80 -22.66
C SER A 310 -3.43 9.68 -23.68
N ARG A 311 -3.53 8.68 -24.59
CA ARG A 311 -2.53 8.41 -25.63
C ARG A 311 -1.11 8.26 -25.09
N GLY A 312 -0.98 7.66 -23.89
CA GLY A 312 0.29 7.46 -23.22
C GLY A 312 0.88 8.70 -22.55
N GLU A 313 0.11 9.79 -22.42
CA GLU A 313 0.53 11.03 -21.76
C GLU A 313 -0.48 11.46 -20.69
N ASP A 314 0.01 12.14 -19.65
CA ASP A 314 -0.85 12.75 -18.64
C ASP A 314 -1.42 14.08 -19.17
N VAL A 315 -2.73 14.22 -19.11
CA VAL A 315 -3.46 15.38 -19.64
C VAL A 315 -4.51 15.88 -18.65
N LEU A 316 -4.87 17.16 -18.79
CA LEU A 316 -6.00 17.77 -18.09
C LEU A 316 -7.19 17.90 -19.05
N TYR A 317 -8.31 17.35 -18.64
CA TYR A 317 -9.58 17.42 -19.37
C TYR A 317 -10.59 18.35 -18.71
#